data_26eb1fed427b9734a5459838d1fa1d2a
#
_entry.id   26eb1fed427b9734a5459838d1fa1d2a
#
_cell.length_a   1.000
_cell.length_b   1.000
_cell.length_c   1.000
_cell.angle_alpha   90.00
_cell.angle_beta   90.00
_cell.angle_gamma   90.00
#
_symmetry.space_group_name_H-M   'P 1'
#
loop_
_entity.id
_entity.type
_entity.pdbx_description
1 polymer ?
#
loop_
_entity_poly.entity_id
_entity_poly.type
_entity_poly.pdbx_seq_one_letter_code
_entity_poly.pdbx_strand_id
1 'polypeptide(L)'
;GIEFSEKLRKPDAKRLFKAYSQSAATLNLLRALSQGGFADLNKVHLWNLGFLKKSPEGKKFKELEDKIADALSFMDACGINSDFNRRLKTVNCFTSHEALLLPFEEAMTRIDSTTGKYHDTSAHFVWIGDRTRQPNSGHVEFCRGIENPIGIKCGPTLKAEELIKLCNILNPKNEKGRITLISRFGHDNVEKFLPKLIRTIKKEGLNVLWSCDPMHGNTIKSANGFKTRPFNNVVKEVKKVFGVHKAEGSYAGGLHIEMTGQNVTECTG
;
A
#
# COMPACT_ATOMS: atom_id res chain seq x y z
N GLY A 1 14.66 12.55 1.37
CA GLY A 1 14.03 12.70 2.65
C GLY A 1 13.58 14.13 2.89
N ILE A 2 12.63 14.33 3.76
CA ILE A 2 12.18 15.67 4.17
C ILE A 2 13.13 16.18 5.25
N GLU A 3 13.91 17.18 4.91
CA GLU A 3 14.81 17.83 5.85
C GLU A 3 14.08 18.89 6.68
N PHE A 4 14.50 19.09 7.92
CA PHE A 4 13.86 20.06 8.82
C PHE A 4 14.21 21.51 8.49
N SER A 5 15.43 21.77 7.99
CA SER A 5 15.84 23.11 7.62
C SER A 5 15.49 23.45 6.18
N GLU A 6 15.04 24.67 5.92
CA GLU A 6 14.70 25.16 4.58
C GLU A 6 15.91 25.09 3.62
N LYS A 7 17.10 25.37 4.14
CA LYS A 7 18.36 25.30 3.37
C LYS A 7 18.60 23.90 2.79
N LEU A 8 18.25 22.84 3.52
CA LEU A 8 18.44 21.45 3.10
C LEU A 8 17.30 20.91 2.21
N ARG A 9 16.19 21.67 2.07
CA ARG A 9 15.05 21.33 1.21
C ARG A 9 15.23 21.70 -0.25
N LYS A 10 16.39 22.24 -0.64
CA LYS A 10 16.66 22.57 -2.05
C LYS A 10 16.48 21.34 -2.94
N PRO A 11 15.73 21.46 -4.06
CA PRO A 11 15.62 20.39 -5.04
C PRO A 11 17.01 19.99 -5.58
N ASP A 12 17.24 18.69 -5.67
CA ASP A 12 18.49 18.13 -6.21
C ASP A 12 18.18 16.82 -6.93
N ALA A 13 18.29 16.82 -8.26
CA ALA A 13 18.05 15.65 -9.11
C ALA A 13 18.93 14.45 -8.75
N LYS A 14 20.15 14.66 -8.23
CA LYS A 14 21.04 13.57 -7.78
C LYS A 14 20.44 12.77 -6.64
N ARG A 15 19.62 13.40 -5.79
CA ARG A 15 18.91 12.70 -4.70
C ARG A 15 17.86 11.73 -5.24
N LEU A 16 17.16 12.08 -6.32
CA LEU A 16 16.19 11.19 -6.98
C LEU A 16 16.89 9.98 -7.56
N PHE A 17 18.00 10.19 -8.26
CA PHE A 17 18.80 9.09 -8.80
C PHE A 17 19.31 8.15 -7.70
N LYS A 18 19.82 8.71 -6.60
CA LYS A 18 20.24 7.93 -5.43
C LYS A 18 19.08 7.15 -4.81
N ALA A 19 17.91 7.78 -4.65
CA ALA A 19 16.72 7.14 -4.10
C ALA A 19 16.28 5.95 -4.97
N TYR A 20 16.25 6.12 -6.29
CA TYR A 20 15.95 5.03 -7.24
C TYR A 20 16.94 3.88 -7.12
N SER A 21 18.25 4.17 -7.13
CA SER A 21 19.29 3.14 -7.04
C SER A 21 19.22 2.36 -5.74
N GLN A 22 18.96 3.05 -4.61
CA GLN A 22 18.76 2.40 -3.31
C GLN A 22 17.49 1.56 -3.28
N SER A 23 16.39 2.05 -3.86
CA SER A 23 15.13 1.29 -3.96
C SER A 23 15.32 0.00 -4.75
N ALA A 24 15.96 0.07 -5.91
CA ALA A 24 16.26 -1.10 -6.75
C ALA A 24 17.17 -2.12 -6.04
N ALA A 25 18.25 -1.64 -5.40
CA ALA A 25 19.15 -2.50 -4.64
C ALA A 25 18.47 -3.17 -3.45
N THR A 26 17.65 -2.43 -2.70
CA THR A 26 16.87 -2.96 -1.58
C THR A 26 15.86 -4.02 -2.05
N LEU A 27 15.15 -3.78 -3.16
CA LEU A 27 14.22 -4.75 -3.72
C LEU A 27 14.93 -6.04 -4.11
N ASN A 28 16.10 -5.95 -4.76
CA ASN A 28 16.89 -7.13 -5.13
C ASN A 28 17.36 -7.90 -3.90
N LEU A 29 17.78 -7.22 -2.83
CA LEU A 29 18.15 -7.83 -1.57
C LEU A 29 16.95 -8.55 -0.93
N LEU A 30 15.78 -7.90 -0.86
CA LEU A 30 14.56 -8.51 -0.32
C LEU A 30 14.14 -9.74 -1.10
N ARG A 31 14.25 -9.72 -2.43
CA ARG A 31 13.97 -10.88 -3.29
C ARG A 31 14.97 -12.02 -3.04
N ALA A 32 16.24 -11.71 -2.92
CA ALA A 32 17.27 -12.71 -2.62
C ALA A 32 17.05 -13.35 -1.25
N LEU A 33 16.76 -12.55 -0.21
CA LEU A 33 16.45 -13.04 1.13
C LEU A 33 15.18 -13.89 1.14
N SER A 34 14.12 -13.45 0.47
CA SER A 34 12.87 -14.22 0.36
C SER A 34 13.11 -15.56 -0.33
N GLN A 35 13.84 -15.60 -1.44
CA GLN A 35 14.19 -16.84 -2.13
C GLN A 35 15.13 -17.73 -1.31
N GLY A 36 15.98 -17.14 -0.47
CA GLY A 36 16.86 -17.82 0.48
C GLY A 36 16.14 -18.41 1.73
N GLY A 37 14.80 -18.29 1.78
CA GLY A 37 13.99 -18.90 2.82
C GLY A 37 13.75 -18.01 4.06
N PHE A 38 14.06 -16.71 4.00
CA PHE A 38 13.70 -15.77 5.08
C PHE A 38 12.18 -15.53 5.18
N ALA A 39 11.43 -15.77 4.10
CA ALA A 39 9.97 -15.65 4.07
C ALA A 39 9.26 -16.99 4.36
N ASP A 40 9.97 -18.02 4.78
CA ASP A 40 9.38 -19.30 5.17
C ASP A 40 8.40 -19.11 6.33
N LEU A 41 7.15 -19.57 6.17
CA LEU A 41 6.09 -19.36 7.14
C LEU A 41 6.44 -19.91 8.53
N ASN A 42 7.15 -21.03 8.61
CA ASN A 42 7.59 -21.60 9.89
C ASN A 42 8.61 -20.68 10.58
N LYS A 43 9.56 -20.11 9.84
CA LYS A 43 10.53 -19.15 10.38
C LYS A 43 9.85 -17.86 10.83
N VAL A 44 8.95 -17.31 10.00
CA VAL A 44 8.17 -16.10 10.34
C VAL A 44 7.35 -16.33 11.61
N HIS A 45 6.72 -17.50 11.73
CA HIS A 45 5.99 -17.87 12.92
C HIS A 45 6.89 -17.88 14.17
N LEU A 46 8.07 -18.50 14.10
CA LEU A 46 9.03 -18.52 15.20
C LEU A 46 9.52 -17.13 15.63
N TRP A 47 9.70 -16.22 14.67
CA TRP A 47 10.05 -14.83 14.98
C TRP A 47 8.92 -14.11 15.70
N ASN A 48 7.68 -14.31 15.25
CA ASN A 48 6.49 -13.74 15.92
C ASN A 48 6.37 -14.27 17.35
N LEU A 49 6.59 -15.56 17.58
CA LEU A 49 6.66 -16.15 18.91
C LEU A 49 7.69 -15.47 19.81
N GLY A 50 8.89 -15.23 19.30
CA GLY A 50 9.97 -14.54 20.00
C GLY A 50 9.61 -13.11 20.39
N PHE A 51 8.89 -12.38 19.51
CA PHE A 51 8.40 -11.03 19.78
C PHE A 51 7.28 -11.02 20.82
N LEU A 52 6.29 -11.89 20.67
CA LEU A 52 5.13 -11.97 21.57
C LEU A 52 5.53 -12.34 23.00
N LYS A 53 6.51 -13.24 23.19
CA LYS A 53 7.03 -13.60 24.51
C LYS A 53 7.66 -12.41 25.25
N LYS A 54 8.22 -11.43 24.52
CA LYS A 54 8.86 -10.24 25.08
C LYS A 54 7.89 -9.05 25.23
N SER A 55 6.69 -9.12 24.64
CA SER A 55 5.71 -8.06 24.68
C SER A 55 4.72 -8.24 25.83
N PRO A 56 4.39 -7.19 26.59
CA PRO A 56 3.30 -7.24 27.58
C PRO A 56 1.94 -7.67 26.99
N GLU A 57 1.73 -7.35 25.73
CA GLU A 57 0.51 -7.68 24.97
C GLU A 57 0.49 -9.12 24.44
N GLY A 58 1.64 -9.82 24.48
CA GLY A 58 1.79 -11.16 23.89
C GLY A 58 0.78 -12.18 24.39
N LYS A 59 0.39 -12.08 25.67
CA LYS A 59 -0.61 -12.98 26.26
C LYS A 59 -1.98 -12.92 25.56
N LYS A 60 -2.35 -11.76 25.00
CA LYS A 60 -3.63 -11.55 24.27
C LYS A 60 -3.65 -12.28 22.94
N PHE A 61 -2.49 -12.58 22.37
CA PHE A 61 -2.36 -13.20 21.06
C PHE A 61 -2.03 -14.69 21.13
N LYS A 62 -1.87 -15.26 22.34
CA LYS A 62 -1.47 -16.65 22.53
C LYS A 62 -2.41 -17.62 21.83
N GLU A 63 -3.73 -17.41 21.95
CA GLU A 63 -4.72 -18.28 21.30
C GLU A 63 -4.61 -18.26 19.76
N LEU A 64 -4.32 -17.09 19.16
CA LEU A 64 -4.10 -16.98 17.73
C LEU A 64 -2.80 -17.68 17.32
N GLU A 65 -1.76 -17.53 18.14
CA GLU A 65 -0.46 -18.17 17.97
C GLU A 65 -0.58 -19.71 17.97
N ASP A 66 -1.30 -20.27 18.95
CA ASP A 66 -1.55 -21.69 19.06
C ASP A 66 -2.31 -22.21 17.83
N LYS A 67 -3.33 -21.50 17.36
CA LYS A 67 -4.07 -21.85 16.13
C LYS A 67 -3.20 -21.84 14.87
N ILE A 68 -2.25 -20.90 14.76
CA ILE A 68 -1.32 -20.86 13.63
C ILE A 68 -0.35 -22.06 13.71
N ALA A 69 0.17 -22.36 14.90
CA ALA A 69 1.05 -23.49 15.12
C ALA A 69 0.36 -24.83 14.75
N ASP A 70 -0.87 -25.02 15.19
CA ASP A 70 -1.69 -26.20 14.85
C ASP A 70 -1.92 -26.32 13.36
N ALA A 71 -2.26 -25.20 12.68
CA ALA A 71 -2.47 -25.17 11.23
C ALA A 71 -1.19 -25.54 10.46
N LEU A 72 -0.04 -24.99 10.85
CA LEU A 72 1.25 -25.32 10.23
C LEU A 72 1.63 -26.77 10.45
N SER A 73 1.43 -27.30 11.66
CA SER A 73 1.67 -28.70 11.99
C SER A 73 0.77 -29.65 11.19
N PHE A 74 -0.50 -29.30 11.04
CA PHE A 74 -1.43 -30.05 10.21
C PHE A 74 -1.04 -30.06 8.73
N MET A 75 -0.64 -28.89 8.19
CA MET A 75 -0.17 -28.78 6.82
C MET A 75 1.07 -29.66 6.59
N ASP A 76 2.03 -29.64 7.51
CA ASP A 76 3.24 -30.47 7.43
C ASP A 76 2.90 -31.95 7.46
N ALA A 77 2.01 -32.39 8.37
CA ALA A 77 1.52 -33.77 8.43
C ALA A 77 0.82 -34.23 7.13
N CYS A 78 0.21 -33.28 6.39
CA CYS A 78 -0.37 -33.56 5.07
C CYS A 78 0.66 -33.51 3.92
N GLY A 79 1.95 -33.32 4.21
CA GLY A 79 3.00 -33.18 3.20
C GLY A 79 3.03 -31.80 2.52
N ILE A 80 2.28 -30.83 3.04
CA ILE A 80 2.25 -29.45 2.54
C ILE A 80 3.24 -28.62 3.37
N ASN A 81 4.51 -28.77 3.06
CA ASN A 81 5.58 -28.03 3.75
C ASN A 81 6.42 -27.20 2.79
N SER A 82 7.31 -26.40 3.36
CA SER A 82 8.13 -25.46 2.60
C SER A 82 9.16 -26.15 1.68
N ASP A 83 9.50 -27.42 1.90
CA ASP A 83 10.44 -28.15 1.04
C ASP A 83 9.81 -28.56 -0.27
N PHE A 84 8.55 -28.92 -0.29
CA PHE A 84 7.80 -29.31 -1.48
C PHE A 84 7.00 -28.17 -2.10
N ASN A 85 6.65 -27.13 -1.33
CA ASN A 85 5.86 -26.01 -1.82
C ASN A 85 6.61 -24.68 -1.69
N ARG A 86 7.24 -24.25 -2.79
CA ARG A 86 7.98 -22.99 -2.85
C ARG A 86 7.12 -21.77 -2.44
N ARG A 87 5.80 -21.79 -2.62
CA ARG A 87 4.91 -20.69 -2.24
C ARG A 87 4.89 -20.42 -0.74
N LEU A 88 5.23 -21.42 0.09
CA LEU A 88 5.33 -21.24 1.53
C LEU A 88 6.64 -20.58 1.98
N LYS A 89 7.64 -20.51 1.09
CA LYS A 89 8.96 -19.91 1.35
C LYS A 89 9.14 -18.52 0.78
N THR A 90 8.34 -18.12 -0.21
CA THR A 90 8.59 -16.92 -0.99
C THR A 90 7.46 -15.91 -0.89
N VAL A 91 7.83 -14.64 -0.83
CA VAL A 91 6.92 -13.49 -0.91
C VAL A 91 7.34 -12.65 -2.10
N ASN A 92 6.38 -12.23 -2.92
CA ASN A 92 6.62 -11.30 -4.00
C ASN A 92 6.73 -9.88 -3.43
N CYS A 93 7.86 -9.23 -3.68
CA CYS A 93 8.10 -7.85 -3.31
C CYS A 93 8.13 -6.97 -4.55
N PHE A 94 7.45 -5.83 -4.47
CA PHE A 94 7.36 -4.84 -5.53
C PHE A 94 7.65 -3.44 -4.97
N THR A 95 8.18 -2.55 -5.80
CA THR A 95 8.34 -1.14 -5.44
C THR A 95 7.10 -0.34 -5.82
N SER A 96 6.82 0.69 -5.03
CA SER A 96 5.73 1.63 -5.29
C SER A 96 6.03 3.03 -4.75
N HIS A 97 5.53 4.06 -5.41
CA HIS A 97 5.55 5.44 -4.90
C HIS A 97 4.45 6.31 -5.51
N GLU A 98 4.25 7.51 -4.98
CA GLU A 98 3.41 8.54 -5.59
C GLU A 98 4.08 9.10 -6.85
N ALA A 99 3.41 9.06 -7.97
CA ALA A 99 3.84 9.71 -9.22
C ALA A 99 3.70 11.24 -9.09
N LEU A 100 4.46 11.84 -8.18
CA LEU A 100 4.32 13.26 -7.83
C LEU A 100 5.11 14.17 -8.79
N LEU A 101 6.31 13.75 -9.17
CA LEU A 101 7.23 14.54 -9.97
C LEU A 101 7.23 14.05 -11.42
N LEU A 102 6.26 14.50 -12.22
CA LEU A 102 6.05 14.03 -13.59
C LEU A 102 7.32 14.08 -14.48
N PRO A 103 8.21 15.09 -14.41
CA PRO A 103 9.44 15.05 -15.18
C PRO A 103 10.37 13.87 -14.82
N PHE A 104 10.33 13.38 -13.58
CA PHE A 104 11.07 12.19 -13.17
C PHE A 104 10.41 10.92 -13.73
N GLU A 105 9.10 10.81 -13.60
CA GLU A 105 8.35 9.66 -14.10
C GLU A 105 8.47 9.54 -15.63
N GLU A 106 8.37 10.67 -16.36
CA GLU A 106 8.58 10.73 -17.80
C GLU A 106 9.98 10.26 -18.18
N ALA A 107 11.01 10.77 -17.49
CA ALA A 107 12.40 10.37 -17.72
C ALA A 107 12.65 8.88 -17.45
N MET A 108 11.84 8.24 -16.59
CA MET A 108 11.92 6.83 -16.27
C MET A 108 11.02 5.95 -17.15
N THR A 109 10.13 6.53 -17.95
CA THR A 109 9.21 5.78 -18.81
C THR A 109 9.93 5.19 -20.01
N ARG A 110 9.64 3.94 -20.34
CA ARG A 110 10.23 3.17 -21.44
C ARG A 110 9.14 2.48 -22.26
N ILE A 111 9.46 2.25 -23.52
CA ILE A 111 8.64 1.39 -24.39
C ILE A 111 9.10 -0.05 -24.19
N ASP A 112 8.15 -0.93 -23.87
CA ASP A 112 8.37 -2.35 -23.92
C ASP A 112 8.52 -2.80 -25.38
N SER A 113 9.66 -3.35 -25.73
CA SER A 113 9.98 -3.77 -27.11
C SER A 113 9.09 -4.90 -27.63
N THR A 114 8.43 -5.65 -26.75
CA THR A 114 7.57 -6.79 -27.14
C THR A 114 6.14 -6.35 -27.39
N THR A 115 5.64 -5.38 -26.64
CA THR A 115 4.25 -4.93 -26.71
C THR A 115 4.05 -3.56 -27.37
N GLY A 116 5.12 -2.77 -27.49
CA GLY A 116 5.08 -1.38 -27.97
C GLY A 116 4.42 -0.41 -27.00
N LYS A 117 4.14 -0.84 -25.75
CA LYS A 117 3.45 -0.05 -24.74
C LYS A 117 4.41 0.65 -23.79
N TYR A 118 3.97 1.75 -23.20
CA TYR A 118 4.76 2.53 -22.25
C TYR A 118 4.65 1.97 -20.84
N HIS A 119 5.80 1.78 -20.19
CA HIS A 119 5.89 1.45 -18.77
C HIS A 119 6.75 2.47 -18.04
N ASP A 120 6.24 2.98 -16.95
CA ASP A 120 7.05 3.75 -16.01
C ASP A 120 7.92 2.77 -15.21
N THR A 121 9.23 2.83 -15.43
CA THR A 121 10.21 1.96 -14.78
C THR A 121 10.73 2.51 -13.45
N SER A 122 10.19 3.63 -12.99
CA SER A 122 10.48 4.20 -11.67
C SER A 122 10.06 3.27 -10.52
N ALA A 123 8.92 2.57 -10.70
CA ALA A 123 8.40 1.56 -9.79
C ALA A 123 7.46 0.57 -10.52
N HIS A 124 7.10 -0.53 -9.85
CA HIS A 124 6.11 -1.48 -10.37
C HIS A 124 4.69 -0.94 -10.29
N PHE A 125 4.39 -0.18 -9.25
CA PHE A 125 3.09 0.40 -8.98
C PHE A 125 3.27 1.88 -8.63
N VAL A 126 2.49 2.75 -9.26
CA VAL A 126 2.50 4.18 -8.97
C VAL A 126 1.11 4.63 -8.57
N TRP A 127 1.00 5.65 -7.72
CA TRP A 127 -0.31 6.19 -7.37
C TRP A 127 -0.42 7.68 -7.58
N ILE A 128 -1.65 8.11 -7.86
CA ILE A 128 -2.03 9.51 -7.94
C ILE A 128 -2.46 9.97 -6.54
N GLY A 129 -1.87 11.06 -6.07
CA GLY A 129 -2.17 11.65 -4.77
C GLY A 129 -3.58 12.26 -4.70
N ASP A 130 -4.10 12.42 -3.49
CA ASP A 130 -5.43 13.02 -3.26
C ASP A 130 -5.54 14.45 -3.78
N ARG A 131 -4.43 15.17 -3.86
CA ARG A 131 -4.34 16.56 -4.35
C ARG A 131 -4.14 16.70 -5.85
N THR A 132 -3.77 15.62 -6.53
CA THR A 132 -3.38 15.63 -7.95
C THR A 132 -4.29 14.75 -8.82
N ARG A 133 -5.41 14.25 -8.27
CA ARG A 133 -6.32 13.30 -8.91
C ARG A 133 -7.45 13.91 -9.74
N GLN A 134 -7.44 15.24 -9.96
CA GLN A 134 -8.46 15.86 -10.79
C GLN A 134 -8.46 15.22 -12.18
N PRO A 135 -9.63 14.86 -12.75
CA PRO A 135 -9.71 14.11 -14.02
C PRO A 135 -8.97 14.75 -15.21
N ASN A 136 -8.76 16.06 -15.18
CA ASN A 136 -8.04 16.82 -16.20
C ASN A 136 -6.61 17.20 -15.78
N SER A 137 -6.08 16.63 -14.71
CA SER A 137 -4.71 16.93 -14.27
C SER A 137 -3.66 16.19 -15.11
N GLY A 138 -2.45 16.76 -15.18
CA GLY A 138 -1.32 16.14 -15.84
C GLY A 138 -0.95 14.75 -15.23
N HIS A 139 -1.19 14.57 -13.93
CA HIS A 139 -0.95 13.30 -13.26
C HIS A 139 -1.89 12.19 -13.73
N VAL A 140 -3.16 12.50 -13.94
CA VAL A 140 -4.14 11.55 -14.49
C VAL A 140 -3.79 11.24 -15.94
N GLU A 141 -3.45 12.27 -16.73
CA GLU A 141 -3.07 12.08 -18.13
C GLU A 141 -1.80 11.23 -18.28
N PHE A 142 -0.77 11.48 -17.48
CA PHE A 142 0.43 10.64 -17.46
C PHE A 142 0.10 9.19 -17.14
N CYS A 143 -0.64 8.95 -16.05
CA CYS A 143 -1.03 7.61 -15.64
C CYS A 143 -1.93 6.88 -16.65
N ARG A 144 -2.71 7.62 -17.43
CA ARG A 144 -3.49 7.06 -18.55
C ARG A 144 -2.60 6.47 -19.64
N GLY A 145 -1.42 7.06 -19.83
CA GLY A 145 -0.48 6.70 -20.91
C GLY A 145 0.43 5.51 -20.60
N ILE A 146 0.50 5.03 -19.37
CA ILE A 146 1.38 3.92 -18.96
C ILE A 146 0.59 2.66 -18.64
N GLU A 147 1.24 1.49 -18.73
CA GLU A 147 0.62 0.17 -18.49
C GLU A 147 0.76 -0.32 -17.03
N ASN A 148 1.48 0.39 -16.18
CA ASN A 148 1.64 0.03 -14.76
C ASN A 148 0.29 -0.06 -14.05
N PRO A 149 0.10 -0.95 -13.07
CA PRO A 149 -1.01 -0.86 -12.14
C PRO A 149 -0.98 0.49 -11.41
N ILE A 150 -2.14 1.12 -11.22
CA ILE A 150 -2.27 2.50 -10.73
C ILE A 150 -3.08 2.54 -9.45
N GLY A 151 -2.58 3.27 -8.46
CA GLY A 151 -3.32 3.64 -7.26
C GLY A 151 -3.98 5.02 -7.39
N ILE A 152 -5.12 5.20 -6.74
CA ILE A 152 -5.80 6.49 -6.61
C ILE A 152 -6.06 6.73 -5.13
N LYS A 153 -5.51 7.80 -4.56
CA LYS A 153 -5.82 8.20 -3.18
C LYS A 153 -7.23 8.78 -3.11
N CYS A 154 -8.05 8.20 -2.25
CA CYS A 154 -9.46 8.52 -2.07
C CYS A 154 -9.69 9.15 -0.69
N GLY A 155 -9.71 10.46 -0.61
CA GLY A 155 -9.99 11.22 0.61
C GLY A 155 -11.45 11.71 0.70
N PRO A 156 -11.81 12.43 1.78
CA PRO A 156 -13.18 12.89 2.05
C PRO A 156 -13.78 13.81 0.97
N THR A 157 -12.94 14.43 0.15
CA THR A 157 -13.36 15.36 -0.91
C THR A 157 -13.73 14.66 -2.22
N LEU A 158 -13.43 13.36 -2.36
CA LEU A 158 -13.72 12.61 -3.58
C LEU A 158 -15.23 12.36 -3.73
N LYS A 159 -15.79 12.84 -4.83
CA LYS A 159 -17.18 12.60 -5.21
C LYS A 159 -17.30 11.31 -6.04
N ALA A 160 -18.45 10.65 -5.93
CA ALA A 160 -18.71 9.40 -6.66
C ALA A 160 -18.61 9.57 -8.19
N GLU A 161 -19.13 10.69 -8.71
CA GLU A 161 -19.11 11.01 -10.14
C GLU A 161 -17.68 11.25 -10.65
N GLU A 162 -16.83 11.86 -9.82
CA GLU A 162 -15.41 12.05 -10.12
C GLU A 162 -14.66 10.70 -10.12
N LEU A 163 -14.98 9.82 -9.16
CA LEU A 163 -14.39 8.49 -9.10
C LEU A 163 -14.69 7.66 -10.35
N ILE A 164 -15.95 7.69 -10.83
CA ILE A 164 -16.33 7.02 -12.09
C ILE A 164 -15.51 7.55 -13.26
N LYS A 165 -15.41 8.89 -13.39
CA LYS A 165 -14.61 9.51 -14.45
C LYS A 165 -13.15 9.06 -14.40
N LEU A 166 -12.53 9.07 -13.22
CA LEU A 166 -11.16 8.61 -13.04
C LEU A 166 -10.97 7.15 -13.45
N CYS A 167 -11.86 6.27 -13.02
CA CYS A 167 -11.82 4.85 -13.42
C CYS A 167 -11.93 4.69 -14.94
N ASN A 168 -12.84 5.40 -15.59
CA ASN A 168 -13.03 5.33 -17.04
C ASN A 168 -11.85 5.90 -17.83
N ILE A 169 -11.19 6.94 -17.34
CA ILE A 169 -9.99 7.52 -17.96
C ILE A 169 -8.79 6.55 -17.83
N LEU A 170 -8.58 6.02 -16.63
CA LEU A 170 -7.38 5.24 -16.29
C LEU A 170 -7.50 3.76 -16.64
N ASN A 171 -8.72 3.25 -16.78
CA ASN A 171 -9.01 1.85 -17.09
C ASN A 171 -10.21 1.71 -18.04
N PRO A 172 -10.14 2.27 -19.27
CA PRO A 172 -11.27 2.26 -20.20
C PRO A 172 -11.74 0.85 -20.61
N LYS A 173 -10.88 -0.14 -20.51
CA LYS A 173 -11.19 -1.54 -20.80
C LYS A 173 -11.71 -2.31 -19.58
N ASN A 174 -11.82 -1.65 -18.44
CA ASN A 174 -12.24 -2.25 -17.18
C ASN A 174 -11.44 -3.53 -16.81
N GLU A 175 -10.14 -3.51 -17.05
CA GLU A 175 -9.21 -4.61 -16.78
C GLU A 175 -9.06 -4.86 -15.27
N LYS A 176 -9.09 -6.12 -14.87
CA LYS A 176 -8.85 -6.53 -13.48
C LYS A 176 -7.39 -6.27 -13.09
N GLY A 177 -7.17 -5.75 -11.87
CA GLY A 177 -5.83 -5.47 -11.35
C GLY A 177 -5.21 -4.15 -11.81
N ARG A 178 -5.87 -3.41 -12.71
CA ARG A 178 -5.35 -2.13 -13.21
C ARG A 178 -5.45 -1.00 -12.17
N ILE A 179 -6.56 -0.89 -11.44
CA ILE A 179 -6.81 0.20 -10.50
C ILE A 179 -6.90 -0.32 -9.06
N THR A 180 -6.18 0.37 -8.17
CA THR A 180 -6.32 0.24 -6.72
C THR A 180 -6.82 1.56 -6.13
N LEU A 181 -7.96 1.55 -5.46
CA LEU A 181 -8.50 2.68 -4.73
C LEU A 181 -7.97 2.66 -3.30
N ILE A 182 -7.21 3.68 -2.92
CA ILE A 182 -6.52 3.76 -1.63
C ILE A 182 -7.29 4.75 -0.74
N SER A 183 -8.19 4.23 0.09
CA SER A 183 -9.01 5.02 1.00
C SER A 183 -8.19 5.65 2.11
N ARG A 184 -8.42 6.95 2.39
CA ARG A 184 -7.75 7.72 3.44
C ARG A 184 -8.66 8.79 4.05
N PHE A 185 -9.69 8.36 4.75
CA PHE A 185 -10.76 9.25 5.22
C PHE A 185 -10.51 9.83 6.60
N GLY A 186 -9.68 9.19 7.42
CA GLY A 186 -9.60 9.41 8.85
C GLY A 186 -10.68 8.61 9.59
N HIS A 187 -10.34 8.16 10.79
CA HIS A 187 -11.16 7.22 11.57
C HIS A 187 -12.62 7.67 11.82
N ASP A 188 -12.90 8.99 11.84
CA ASP A 188 -14.24 9.52 12.07
C ASP A 188 -15.10 9.60 10.80
N ASN A 189 -14.49 9.49 9.63
CA ASN A 189 -15.15 9.75 8.36
C ASN A 189 -15.36 8.51 7.48
N VAL A 190 -14.75 7.39 7.82
CA VAL A 190 -14.82 6.14 7.00
C VAL A 190 -16.27 5.75 6.72
N GLU A 191 -17.08 5.62 7.78
CA GLU A 191 -18.46 5.17 7.69
C GLU A 191 -19.37 6.16 6.96
N LYS A 192 -18.96 7.44 6.89
CA LYS A 192 -19.71 8.50 6.19
C LYS A 192 -19.46 8.46 4.67
N PHE A 193 -18.23 8.24 4.24
CA PHE A 193 -17.84 8.44 2.84
C PHE A 193 -17.62 7.14 2.06
N LEU A 194 -16.99 6.13 2.67
CA LEU A 194 -16.59 4.91 1.97
C LEU A 194 -17.77 4.09 1.42
N PRO A 195 -18.90 3.90 2.15
CA PRO A 195 -20.02 3.09 1.64
C PRO A 195 -20.57 3.58 0.31
N LYS A 196 -20.72 4.91 0.16
CA LYS A 196 -21.22 5.51 -1.09
C LYS A 196 -20.31 5.19 -2.27
N LEU A 197 -18.98 5.28 -2.09
CA LEU A 197 -18.02 4.99 -3.15
C LEU A 197 -18.04 3.51 -3.52
N ILE A 198 -18.10 2.60 -2.55
CA ILE A 198 -18.20 1.15 -2.80
C ILE A 198 -19.45 0.83 -3.60
N ARG A 199 -20.61 1.33 -3.17
CA ARG A 199 -21.89 1.12 -3.89
C ARG A 199 -21.83 1.65 -5.31
N THR A 200 -21.22 2.81 -5.52
CA THR A 200 -21.05 3.40 -6.85
C THR A 200 -20.21 2.50 -7.74
N ILE A 201 -19.05 2.06 -7.29
CA ILE A 201 -18.16 1.15 -8.03
C ILE A 201 -18.89 -0.16 -8.39
N LYS A 202 -19.63 -0.73 -7.44
CA LYS A 202 -20.42 -1.96 -7.67
C LYS A 202 -21.53 -1.74 -8.69
N LYS A 203 -22.26 -0.63 -8.60
CA LYS A 203 -23.36 -0.28 -9.52
C LYS A 203 -22.87 -0.13 -10.95
N GLU A 204 -21.71 0.51 -11.13
CA GLU A 204 -21.09 0.71 -12.45
C GLU A 204 -20.31 -0.51 -12.95
N GLY A 205 -20.22 -1.59 -12.17
CA GLY A 205 -19.52 -2.82 -12.57
C GLY A 205 -18.01 -2.63 -12.77
N LEU A 206 -17.40 -1.65 -12.09
CA LEU A 206 -15.98 -1.32 -12.27
C LEU A 206 -15.08 -2.28 -11.50
N ASN A 207 -14.05 -2.80 -12.18
CA ASN A 207 -13.04 -3.67 -11.59
C ASN A 207 -11.96 -2.85 -10.88
N VAL A 208 -11.98 -2.86 -9.55
CA VAL A 208 -11.00 -2.17 -8.71
C VAL A 208 -10.59 -3.04 -7.53
N LEU A 209 -9.38 -2.83 -7.04
CA LEU A 209 -8.93 -3.28 -5.72
C LEU A 209 -9.12 -2.14 -4.70
N TRP A 210 -9.43 -2.48 -3.46
CA TRP A 210 -9.48 -1.53 -2.36
C TRP A 210 -8.32 -1.75 -1.41
N SER A 211 -7.68 -0.66 -1.01
CA SER A 211 -6.65 -0.63 0.04
C SER A 211 -6.97 0.49 1.03
N CYS A 212 -6.60 0.32 2.29
CA CYS A 212 -6.77 1.33 3.32
C CYS A 212 -5.43 1.99 3.66
N ASP A 213 -5.38 3.31 3.57
CA ASP A 213 -4.32 4.16 4.10
C ASP A 213 -4.80 4.83 5.40
N PRO A 214 -4.57 4.22 6.55
CA PRO A 214 -5.03 4.76 7.82
C PRO A 214 -4.09 5.83 8.39
N MET A 215 -3.02 6.17 7.66
CA MET A 215 -1.99 7.08 8.14
C MET A 215 -2.34 8.54 7.82
N HIS A 216 -2.60 8.84 6.54
CA HIS A 216 -2.69 10.23 6.07
C HIS A 216 -3.98 10.95 6.47
N GLY A 217 -5.07 10.21 6.70
CA GLY A 217 -6.34 10.78 7.19
C GLY A 217 -6.35 11.10 8.69
N ASN A 218 -5.38 10.56 9.45
CA ASN A 218 -5.29 10.72 10.92
C ASN A 218 -4.13 11.61 11.35
N THR A 219 -3.52 12.36 10.43
CA THR A 219 -2.39 13.24 10.74
C THR A 219 -2.83 14.44 11.57
N ILE A 220 -2.16 14.66 12.70
CA ILE A 220 -2.28 15.84 13.57
C ILE A 220 -0.93 16.53 13.71
N LYS A 221 -0.93 17.76 14.23
CA LYS A 221 0.28 18.44 14.67
C LYS A 221 0.47 18.24 16.17
N SER A 222 1.64 17.77 16.57
CA SER A 222 2.04 17.70 17.98
C SER A 222 2.33 19.09 18.56
N ALA A 223 2.49 19.19 19.87
CA ALA A 223 2.78 20.45 20.56
C ALA A 223 4.06 21.15 20.05
N ASN A 224 5.03 20.37 19.60
CA ASN A 224 6.29 20.88 19.01
C ASN A 224 6.20 21.12 17.48
N GLY A 225 4.99 21.07 16.90
CA GLY A 225 4.75 21.38 15.48
C GLY A 225 5.02 20.26 14.48
N PHE A 226 5.53 19.11 14.92
CA PHE A 226 5.74 17.96 14.03
C PHE A 226 4.43 17.24 13.70
N LYS A 227 4.37 16.68 12.51
CA LYS A 227 3.27 15.79 12.12
C LYS A 227 3.41 14.46 12.85
N THR A 228 2.30 14.01 13.42
CA THR A 228 2.19 12.70 14.09
C THR A 228 0.79 12.14 13.89
N ARG A 229 0.57 10.92 14.36
CA ARG A 229 -0.72 10.23 14.28
C ARG A 229 -0.99 9.50 15.59
N PRO A 230 -2.15 9.66 16.22
CA PRO A 230 -2.55 8.81 17.34
C PRO A 230 -2.72 7.36 16.85
N PHE A 231 -1.97 6.43 17.41
CA PHE A 231 -1.98 5.02 16.99
C PHE A 231 -3.39 4.41 17.07
N ASN A 232 -4.13 4.74 18.12
CA ASN A 232 -5.51 4.28 18.26
C ASN A 232 -6.42 4.73 17.11
N ASN A 233 -6.20 5.90 16.53
CA ASN A 233 -6.97 6.38 15.38
C ASN A 233 -6.63 5.60 14.12
N VAL A 234 -5.36 5.26 13.92
CA VAL A 234 -4.90 4.39 12.83
C VAL A 234 -5.60 3.03 12.91
N VAL A 235 -5.57 2.38 14.08
CA VAL A 235 -6.24 1.09 14.30
C VAL A 235 -7.76 1.18 14.12
N LYS A 236 -8.40 2.26 14.61
CA LYS A 236 -9.83 2.49 14.42
C LYS A 236 -10.20 2.62 12.95
N GLU A 237 -9.42 3.35 12.14
CA GLU A 237 -9.70 3.49 10.71
C GLU A 237 -9.62 2.14 10.01
N VAL A 238 -8.58 1.34 10.28
CA VAL A 238 -8.47 -0.02 9.74
C VAL A 238 -9.70 -0.85 10.07
N LYS A 239 -10.09 -0.94 11.35
CA LYS A 239 -11.26 -1.72 11.78
C LYS A 239 -12.54 -1.26 11.08
N LYS A 240 -12.76 0.05 10.97
CA LYS A 240 -13.94 0.61 10.30
C LYS A 240 -13.95 0.32 8.80
N VAL A 241 -12.82 0.45 8.09
CA VAL A 241 -12.73 0.13 6.67
C VAL A 241 -13.10 -1.33 6.42
N PHE A 242 -12.54 -2.27 7.18
CA PHE A 242 -12.88 -3.69 7.05
C PHE A 242 -14.36 -3.96 7.39
N GLY A 243 -14.89 -3.30 8.42
CA GLY A 243 -16.30 -3.38 8.78
C GLY A 243 -17.23 -2.89 7.68
N VAL A 244 -16.91 -1.75 7.05
CA VAL A 244 -17.68 -1.21 5.92
C VAL A 244 -17.62 -2.13 4.72
N HIS A 245 -16.45 -2.64 4.34
CA HIS A 245 -16.33 -3.59 3.23
C HIS A 245 -17.17 -4.85 3.47
N LYS A 246 -17.14 -5.38 4.68
CA LYS A 246 -17.98 -6.53 5.08
C LYS A 246 -19.47 -6.20 4.95
N ALA A 247 -19.90 -5.06 5.45
CA ALA A 247 -21.30 -4.62 5.40
C ALA A 247 -21.80 -4.37 3.96
N GLU A 248 -20.93 -3.82 3.10
CA GLU A 248 -21.26 -3.54 1.69
C GLU A 248 -21.05 -4.76 0.77
N GLY A 249 -20.65 -5.93 1.29
CA GLY A 249 -20.38 -7.12 0.49
C GLY A 249 -19.28 -6.89 -0.56
N SER A 250 -18.21 -6.20 -0.17
CA SER A 250 -17.02 -5.96 -0.99
C SER A 250 -15.76 -6.46 -0.26
N TYR A 251 -14.61 -6.41 -0.91
CA TYR A 251 -13.38 -6.95 -0.38
C TYR A 251 -12.36 -5.86 -0.06
N ALA A 252 -11.87 -5.84 1.18
CA ALA A 252 -10.75 -4.99 1.60
C ALA A 252 -9.44 -5.71 1.24
N GLY A 253 -8.79 -5.29 0.16
CA GLY A 253 -7.65 -6.00 -0.45
C GLY A 253 -6.31 -5.81 0.26
N GLY A 254 -6.17 -4.77 1.11
CA GLY A 254 -4.90 -4.53 1.79
C GLY A 254 -4.83 -3.24 2.58
N LEU A 255 -3.64 -3.00 3.12
CA LEU A 255 -3.29 -1.81 3.88
C LEU A 255 -2.12 -1.08 3.19
N HIS A 256 -2.15 0.25 3.26
CA HIS A 256 -1.07 1.12 2.83
C HIS A 256 -0.52 1.85 4.06
N ILE A 257 0.58 1.35 4.61
CA ILE A 257 1.12 1.78 5.91
C ILE A 257 2.52 2.36 5.71
N GLU A 258 2.80 3.48 6.37
CA GLU A 258 4.16 4.01 6.54
C GLU A 258 4.79 3.36 7.77
N MET A 259 5.92 2.69 7.58
CA MET A 259 6.67 2.07 8.68
C MET A 259 8.14 1.95 8.32
N THR A 260 8.98 1.79 9.34
CA THR A 260 10.42 1.59 9.20
C THR A 260 10.88 0.51 10.18
N GLY A 261 11.99 -0.17 9.86
CA GLY A 261 12.65 -1.11 10.75
C GLY A 261 13.55 -0.46 11.82
N GLN A 262 13.66 0.86 11.84
CA GLN A 262 14.44 1.59 12.85
C GLN A 262 13.59 1.88 14.10
N ASN A 263 14.26 2.15 15.22
CA ASN A 263 13.59 2.51 16.47
C ASN A 263 13.15 3.99 16.45
N VAL A 264 12.22 4.30 15.57
CA VAL A 264 11.58 5.61 15.43
C VAL A 264 10.09 5.40 15.27
N THR A 265 9.29 6.41 15.62
CA THR A 265 7.84 6.37 15.44
C THR A 265 7.30 7.68 14.88
N GLU A 266 6.34 7.57 13.98
CA GLU A 266 5.52 8.70 13.53
C GLU A 266 4.14 8.72 14.22
N CYS A 267 3.90 7.81 15.14
CA CYS A 267 2.67 7.70 15.90
C CYS A 267 2.88 8.06 17.36
N THR A 268 1.82 8.52 18.01
CA THR A 268 1.75 8.76 19.46
C THR A 268 0.72 7.83 20.08
N GLY A 269 0.93 7.47 21.35
CA GLY A 269 0.01 6.63 22.16
C GLY A 269 0.59 5.30 22.53
#